data_5f60a73cec558779f909f8a68dca0f1d
#
_entry.id   5f60a73cec558779f909f8a68dca0f1d
#
_cell.length_a   1.000
_cell.length_b   1.000
_cell.length_c   1.000
_cell.angle_alpha   90.00
_cell.angle_beta   90.00
_cell.angle_gamma   90.00
#
_symmetry.space_group_name_H-M   'P 1'
#
loop_
_entity.id
_entity.type
_entity.pdbx_description
1 polymer ?
#
loop_
_entity_poly.entity_id
_entity_poly.type
_entity_poly.pdbx_seq_one_letter_code
_entity_poly.pdbx_strand_id
1 'polypeptide(L)'
;YEFTIVAGVEDSGQFRVAIVDDVEVTANVNTTLTFIVSGTPNGTTIGSVPTTTATTTTSNTLPFETLTGGTSKTLAQDLSVATNAIQGYVVTVEQSQNLLSSTGADIDGFIDGAYTNTPTAWTAPSNNISNENTWGHWGLTSTDNDYFAVSDTWVAASTTPRAIMAHNGPSDGTTPM
;
A
#
# COMPACT_ATOMS: atom_id res chain seq x y z
N TYR A 1 39.34 -6.48 42.83
CA TYR A 1 39.38 -7.47 43.87
C TYR A 1 40.71 -8.19 43.85
N GLU A 2 41.29 -8.46 45.04
CA GLU A 2 42.54 -9.20 45.20
C GLU A 2 42.20 -10.57 45.77
N PHE A 3 42.69 -11.61 45.13
CA PHE A 3 42.51 -13.00 45.58
C PHE A 3 43.87 -13.57 45.93
N THR A 4 43.95 -14.20 47.04
CA THR A 4 45.16 -14.91 47.45
C THR A 4 44.88 -16.40 47.38
N ILE A 5 45.69 -17.12 46.60
CA ILE A 5 45.68 -18.59 46.58
C ILE A 5 46.82 -19.07 47.46
N VAL A 6 46.48 -19.88 48.42
CA VAL A 6 47.46 -20.51 49.32
C VAL A 6 47.53 -22.00 49.02
N ALA A 7 48.63 -22.47 48.52
CA ALA A 7 48.88 -23.89 48.18
C ALA A 7 49.83 -24.55 49.23
N GLY A 8 49.36 -24.68 50.44
CA GLY A 8 50.17 -25.22 51.54
C GLY A 8 50.69 -24.15 52.49
N VAL A 9 51.55 -24.55 53.49
CA VAL A 9 52.01 -23.64 54.54
C VAL A 9 53.16 -22.73 54.13
N GLU A 10 53.81 -23.01 53.01
CA GLU A 10 55.02 -22.30 52.55
C GLU A 10 54.94 -21.68 51.18
N ASP A 11 53.86 -21.95 50.37
CA ASP A 11 53.68 -21.40 49.06
C ASP A 11 52.46 -20.48 49.03
N SER A 12 52.63 -19.20 48.73
CA SER A 12 51.57 -18.25 48.49
C SER A 12 51.87 -17.46 47.26
N GLY A 13 50.85 -17.37 46.35
CA GLY A 13 50.88 -16.55 45.14
C GLY A 13 49.77 -15.50 45.16
N GLN A 14 50.10 -14.29 44.78
CA GLN A 14 49.11 -13.24 44.56
C GLN A 14 48.89 -13.07 43.09
N PHE A 15 47.64 -13.05 42.67
CA PHE A 15 47.26 -12.65 41.29
C PHE A 15 46.24 -11.54 41.36
N ARG A 16 46.29 -10.68 40.38
CA ARG A 16 45.31 -9.59 40.22
C ARG A 16 44.36 -9.93 39.09
N VAL A 17 43.08 -9.89 39.38
CA VAL A 17 42.01 -9.99 38.39
C VAL A 17 41.46 -8.58 38.20
N ALA A 18 41.54 -8.07 37.00
CA ALA A 18 40.81 -6.87 36.63
C ALA A 18 39.40 -7.28 36.20
N ILE A 19 38.38 -6.80 36.91
CA ILE A 19 37.02 -6.84 36.43
C ILE A 19 36.86 -5.61 35.53
N VAL A 20 36.73 -5.85 34.24
CA VAL A 20 36.43 -4.79 33.26
C VAL A 20 34.92 -4.60 33.31
N ASP A 21 34.49 -3.36 33.47
CA ASP A 21 33.08 -3.02 33.33
C ASP A 21 32.57 -3.46 31.95
N ASP A 22 31.29 -3.83 31.89
CA ASP A 22 30.66 -4.20 30.65
C ASP A 22 30.80 -3.07 29.63
N VAL A 23 31.11 -3.42 28.39
CA VAL A 23 31.14 -2.47 27.29
C VAL A 23 29.73 -2.33 26.77
N GLU A 24 29.10 -1.19 27.01
CA GLU A 24 27.81 -0.86 26.40
C GLU A 24 28.05 -0.45 24.92
N VAL A 25 27.53 -1.23 23.99
CA VAL A 25 27.52 -0.91 22.57
C VAL A 25 26.13 -0.43 22.19
N THR A 26 26.01 0.82 21.83
CA THR A 26 24.77 1.42 21.33
C THR A 26 24.86 1.65 19.84
N ALA A 27 23.79 1.36 19.11
CA ALA A 27 23.66 1.69 17.69
C ALA A 27 22.29 2.34 17.44
N ASN A 28 22.27 3.33 16.55
CA ASN A 28 21.04 3.94 16.07
C ASN A 28 20.92 3.70 14.58
N VAL A 29 19.79 3.15 14.16
CA VAL A 29 19.49 2.93 12.73
C VAL A 29 18.36 3.87 12.32
N ASN A 30 18.65 4.76 11.37
CA ASN A 30 17.63 5.65 10.84
C ASN A 30 16.60 4.86 10.02
N THR A 31 15.32 5.21 10.19
CA THR A 31 14.25 4.67 9.34
C THR A 31 14.40 5.22 7.92
N THR A 32 14.34 4.31 6.95
CA THR A 32 14.33 4.63 5.52
C THR A 32 13.02 4.18 4.91
N LEU A 33 12.55 4.89 3.89
CA LEU A 33 11.38 4.52 3.12
C LEU A 33 11.63 4.87 1.64
N THR A 34 11.37 3.90 0.77
CA THR A 34 11.34 4.08 -0.67
C THR A 34 9.97 3.68 -1.16
N PHE A 35 9.27 4.58 -1.82
CA PHE A 35 7.96 4.33 -2.45
C PHE A 35 8.09 4.52 -3.95
N ILE A 36 7.69 3.51 -4.72
CA ILE A 36 7.75 3.50 -6.17
C ILE A 36 6.36 3.23 -6.72
N VAL A 37 5.94 4.05 -7.70
CA VAL A 37 4.77 3.83 -8.53
C VAL A 37 5.24 3.53 -9.94
N SER A 38 4.82 2.41 -10.50
CA SER A 38 5.16 2.00 -11.86
C SER A 38 3.91 1.79 -12.71
N GLY A 39 4.05 1.97 -14.00
CA GLY A 39 2.98 1.65 -14.94
C GLY A 39 2.87 0.15 -15.19
N THR A 40 1.67 -0.29 -15.53
CA THR A 40 1.35 -1.67 -15.88
C THR A 40 1.04 -1.77 -17.37
N PRO A 41 1.60 -2.75 -18.11
CA PRO A 41 1.26 -2.98 -19.51
C PRO A 41 -0.24 -3.29 -19.70
N ASN A 42 -0.77 -2.92 -20.85
CA ASN A 42 -2.13 -3.29 -21.22
C ASN A 42 -2.28 -4.83 -21.32
N GLY A 43 -3.48 -5.33 -21.06
CA GLY A 43 -3.79 -6.76 -21.08
C GLY A 43 -3.20 -7.56 -19.90
N THR A 44 -2.59 -6.89 -18.93
CA THR A 44 -2.12 -7.54 -17.70
C THR A 44 -3.31 -7.88 -16.80
N THR A 45 -3.30 -9.05 -16.20
CA THR A 45 -4.28 -9.42 -15.16
C THR A 45 -3.68 -9.18 -13.79
N ILE A 46 -4.33 -8.36 -12.98
CA ILE A 46 -3.92 -8.03 -11.62
C ILE A 46 -4.86 -8.73 -10.64
N GLY A 47 -4.32 -9.69 -9.89
CA GLY A 47 -5.19 -10.62 -9.14
C GLY A 47 -6.08 -11.40 -10.11
N SER A 48 -7.39 -11.24 -10.02
CA SER A 48 -8.38 -11.78 -10.96
C SER A 48 -8.93 -10.74 -11.97
N VAL A 49 -8.48 -9.48 -11.87
CA VAL A 49 -9.01 -8.36 -12.66
C VAL A 49 -8.12 -8.10 -13.89
N PRO A 50 -8.62 -8.30 -15.12
CA PRO A 50 -7.88 -7.94 -16.33
C PRO A 50 -7.94 -6.43 -16.58
N THR A 51 -6.82 -5.84 -17.00
CA THR A 51 -6.82 -4.47 -17.53
C THR A 51 -7.45 -4.46 -18.92
N THR A 52 -8.29 -3.46 -19.19
CA THR A 52 -9.18 -3.43 -20.36
C THR A 52 -8.88 -2.34 -21.36
N THR A 53 -7.89 -1.49 -21.12
CA THR A 53 -7.47 -0.46 -22.06
C THR A 53 -6.38 -0.96 -22.99
N ALA A 54 -6.29 -0.36 -24.19
CA ALA A 54 -5.22 -0.64 -25.13
C ALA A 54 -3.90 0.04 -24.78
N THR A 55 -3.91 0.95 -23.80
CA THR A 55 -2.76 1.79 -23.46
C THR A 55 -2.11 1.34 -22.16
N THR A 56 -0.80 1.34 -22.13
CA THR A 56 0.00 1.11 -20.92
C THR A 56 -0.12 2.32 -19.98
N THR A 57 -0.31 2.08 -18.70
CA THR A 57 -0.24 3.11 -17.68
C THR A 57 1.21 3.53 -17.39
N THR A 58 1.41 4.65 -16.73
CA THR A 58 2.73 5.10 -16.26
C THR A 58 2.67 5.40 -14.77
N SER A 59 3.78 5.82 -14.19
CA SER A 59 3.82 6.21 -12.78
C SER A 59 2.89 7.38 -12.42
N ASN A 60 2.46 8.16 -13.39
CA ASN A 60 1.68 9.39 -13.20
C ASN A 60 0.49 9.54 -14.16
N THR A 61 0.20 8.54 -14.99
CA THR A 61 -0.95 8.58 -15.90
C THR A 61 -1.73 7.28 -15.93
N LEU A 62 -3.05 7.41 -15.90
CA LEU A 62 -4.04 6.35 -16.05
C LEU A 62 -4.97 6.71 -17.23
N PRO A 63 -4.59 6.35 -18.48
CA PRO A 63 -5.30 6.77 -19.67
C PRO A 63 -6.59 5.94 -19.90
N PHE A 64 -7.71 6.34 -19.34
CA PHE A 64 -9.00 5.69 -19.58
C PHE A 64 -9.48 5.78 -21.02
N GLU A 65 -8.89 6.66 -21.82
CA GLU A 65 -9.28 6.88 -23.22
C GLU A 65 -10.77 7.25 -23.38
N THR A 66 -11.40 6.87 -24.48
CA THR A 66 -12.83 7.07 -24.67
C THR A 66 -13.62 6.07 -23.85
N LEU A 67 -14.47 6.56 -22.96
CA LEU A 67 -15.44 5.74 -22.22
C LEU A 67 -16.70 5.56 -23.07
N THR A 68 -17.14 4.32 -23.20
CA THR A 68 -18.36 3.96 -23.94
C THR A 68 -19.41 3.52 -22.93
N GLY A 69 -20.60 4.05 -23.03
CA GLY A 69 -21.71 3.66 -22.16
C GLY A 69 -21.94 2.15 -22.14
N GLY A 70 -22.15 1.60 -20.95
CA GLY A 70 -22.33 0.16 -20.73
C GLY A 70 -21.04 -0.68 -20.76
N THR A 71 -19.86 -0.06 -20.89
CA THR A 71 -18.57 -0.76 -20.90
C THR A 71 -17.68 -0.23 -19.79
N SER A 72 -17.32 -1.10 -18.85
CA SER A 72 -16.34 -0.75 -17.81
C SER A 72 -14.92 -0.81 -18.35
N LYS A 73 -14.06 0.08 -17.88
CA LYS A 73 -12.62 0.06 -18.13
C LYS A 73 -11.83 -0.07 -16.85
N THR A 74 -10.80 -0.90 -16.88
CA THR A 74 -9.92 -1.17 -15.75
C THR A 74 -8.48 -0.89 -16.14
N LEU A 75 -7.79 -0.10 -15.33
CA LEU A 75 -6.35 0.17 -15.44
C LEU A 75 -5.69 -0.14 -14.12
N ALA A 76 -4.39 -0.38 -14.16
CA ALA A 76 -3.61 -0.67 -12.97
C ALA A 76 -2.30 0.10 -12.96
N GLN A 77 -1.76 0.29 -11.76
CA GLN A 77 -0.38 0.70 -11.49
C GLN A 77 0.20 -0.25 -10.46
N ASP A 78 1.49 -0.51 -10.55
CA ASP A 78 2.22 -1.28 -9.55
C ASP A 78 2.77 -0.35 -8.47
N LEU A 79 2.56 -0.71 -7.22
CA LEU A 79 3.07 0.00 -6.05
C LEU A 79 4.09 -0.87 -5.33
N SER A 80 5.24 -0.28 -4.99
CA SER A 80 6.30 -0.95 -4.25
C SER A 80 6.77 -0.07 -3.10
N VAL A 81 6.90 -0.66 -1.91
CA VAL A 81 7.40 0.03 -0.72
C VAL A 81 8.50 -0.77 -0.08
N ALA A 82 9.70 -0.20 0.00
CA ALA A 82 10.79 -0.74 0.78
C ALA A 82 11.03 0.13 2.02
N THR A 83 11.10 -0.49 3.20
CA THR A 83 11.35 0.21 4.46
C THR A 83 11.95 -0.73 5.50
N ASN A 84 12.78 -0.18 6.40
CA ASN A 84 13.26 -0.87 7.59
C ASN A 84 12.43 -0.53 8.84
N ALA A 85 11.30 0.16 8.69
CA ALA A 85 10.42 0.51 9.80
C ALA A 85 9.79 -0.73 10.43
N ILE A 86 9.97 -0.91 11.74
CA ILE A 86 9.40 -2.06 12.48
C ILE A 86 7.87 -1.99 12.59
N GLN A 87 7.28 -0.84 12.43
CA GLN A 87 5.82 -0.63 12.39
C GLN A 87 5.25 -0.75 10.97
N GLY A 88 6.12 -0.97 9.96
CA GLY A 88 5.70 -1.07 8.58
C GLY A 88 5.23 0.23 7.95
N TYR A 89 4.23 0.13 7.09
CA TYR A 89 3.68 1.26 6.34
C TYR A 89 2.21 1.07 5.99
N VAL A 90 1.56 2.17 5.62
CA VAL A 90 0.23 2.20 5.01
C VAL A 90 0.29 3.12 3.80
N VAL A 91 -0.21 2.66 2.66
CA VAL A 91 -0.40 3.47 1.46
C VAL A 91 -1.86 3.86 1.36
N THR A 92 -2.10 5.15 1.21
CA THR A 92 -3.44 5.71 1.01
C THR A 92 -3.54 6.38 -0.35
N VAL A 93 -4.74 6.41 -0.90
CA VAL A 93 -5.09 7.16 -2.12
C VAL A 93 -6.26 8.09 -1.84
N GLU A 94 -6.22 9.25 -2.44
CA GLU A 94 -7.32 10.21 -2.44
C GLU A 94 -7.45 10.87 -3.82
N GLN A 95 -8.62 11.38 -4.12
CA GLN A 95 -8.86 12.22 -5.29
C GLN A 95 -9.07 13.68 -4.86
N SER A 96 -8.65 14.63 -5.67
CA SER A 96 -8.92 16.05 -5.40
C SER A 96 -10.39 16.43 -5.66
N GLN A 97 -11.03 15.74 -6.60
CA GLN A 97 -12.42 15.91 -7.01
C GLN A 97 -12.86 14.71 -7.86
N ASN A 98 -14.15 14.62 -8.19
CA ASN A 98 -14.65 13.68 -9.17
C ASN A 98 -13.98 13.85 -10.56
N LEU A 99 -14.04 12.83 -11.38
CA LEU A 99 -13.57 12.91 -12.78
C LEU A 99 -14.50 13.84 -13.56
N LEU A 100 -14.10 15.09 -13.70
CA LEU A 100 -14.91 16.18 -14.22
C LEU A 100 -14.58 16.47 -15.67
N SER A 101 -15.60 16.58 -16.51
CA SER A 101 -15.46 17.02 -17.90
C SER A 101 -15.36 18.54 -17.99
N SER A 102 -14.90 19.05 -19.14
CA SER A 102 -14.86 20.49 -19.43
C SER A 102 -16.26 21.14 -19.51
N THR A 103 -17.32 20.35 -19.61
CA THR A 103 -18.72 20.80 -19.66
C THR A 103 -19.43 20.72 -18.33
N GLY A 104 -18.74 20.25 -17.27
CA GLY A 104 -19.29 20.16 -15.93
C GLY A 104 -19.95 18.82 -15.60
N ALA A 105 -20.04 17.88 -16.55
CA ALA A 105 -20.48 16.52 -16.25
C ALA A 105 -19.34 15.76 -15.56
N ASP A 106 -19.66 14.97 -14.55
CA ASP A 106 -18.70 14.20 -13.79
C ASP A 106 -19.03 12.70 -13.72
N ILE A 107 -18.07 11.93 -13.26
CA ILE A 107 -18.20 10.51 -12.95
C ILE A 107 -18.05 10.37 -11.44
N ASP A 108 -19.09 9.87 -10.80
CA ASP A 108 -19.20 9.80 -9.36
C ASP A 108 -18.40 8.65 -8.73
N GLY A 109 -18.34 8.64 -7.40
CA GLY A 109 -17.74 7.54 -6.66
C GLY A 109 -18.64 6.29 -6.63
N PHE A 110 -18.02 5.13 -6.65
CA PHE A 110 -18.66 3.83 -6.54
C PHE A 110 -19.39 3.68 -5.19
N ILE A 111 -20.60 3.27 -5.11
CA ILE A 111 -21.59 2.87 -6.10
C ILE A 111 -22.57 4.05 -6.30
N ASP A 112 -22.83 4.43 -7.56
CA ASP A 112 -23.91 5.39 -7.89
C ASP A 112 -23.89 6.66 -7.01
N GLY A 113 -22.70 7.24 -6.78
CA GLY A 113 -22.50 8.42 -5.95
C GLY A 113 -22.67 8.18 -4.43
N ALA A 114 -22.80 6.94 -3.96
CA ALA A 114 -22.88 6.63 -2.54
C ALA A 114 -21.50 6.66 -1.84
N TYR A 115 -20.43 6.64 -2.60
CA TYR A 115 -19.04 6.67 -2.11
C TYR A 115 -18.73 5.58 -1.09
N THR A 116 -19.05 4.33 -1.44
CA THR A 116 -18.83 3.19 -0.52
C THR A 116 -17.37 3.09 -0.10
N ASN A 117 -17.15 2.86 1.18
CA ASN A 117 -15.81 2.61 1.75
C ASN A 117 -15.62 1.15 2.20
N THR A 118 -16.65 0.34 2.05
CA THR A 118 -16.57 -1.11 2.31
C THR A 118 -16.36 -1.83 0.98
N PRO A 119 -15.30 -2.65 0.84
CA PRO A 119 -15.06 -3.39 -0.39
C PRO A 119 -16.27 -4.22 -0.80
N THR A 120 -16.78 -3.96 -1.99
CA THR A 120 -18.03 -4.52 -2.52
C THR A 120 -17.79 -4.96 -3.96
N ALA A 121 -18.43 -6.05 -4.38
CA ALA A 121 -18.34 -6.53 -5.76
C ALA A 121 -18.74 -5.44 -6.76
N TRP A 122 -18.03 -5.38 -7.89
CA TRP A 122 -18.33 -4.41 -8.93
C TRP A 122 -19.75 -4.60 -9.47
N THR A 123 -20.47 -3.51 -9.54
CA THR A 123 -21.79 -3.44 -10.21
C THR A 123 -21.75 -2.33 -11.25
N ALA A 124 -22.42 -2.52 -12.38
CA ALA A 124 -22.58 -1.46 -13.37
C ALA A 124 -23.44 -0.31 -12.81
N PRO A 125 -23.24 0.93 -13.27
CA PRO A 125 -24.11 2.05 -12.92
C PRO A 125 -25.58 1.73 -13.22
N SER A 126 -26.49 2.17 -12.35
CA SER A 126 -27.92 1.86 -12.50
C SER A 126 -28.62 2.65 -13.64
N ASN A 127 -27.98 3.69 -14.17
CA ASN A 127 -28.45 4.52 -15.28
C ASN A 127 -29.89 5.08 -15.07
N ASN A 128 -30.20 5.49 -13.84
CA ASN A 128 -31.47 6.08 -13.54
C ASN A 128 -31.53 7.53 -14.09
N ILE A 129 -32.33 7.77 -15.09
CA ILE A 129 -32.43 9.05 -15.79
C ILE A 129 -32.83 10.22 -14.87
N SER A 130 -33.46 9.92 -13.72
CA SER A 130 -33.88 10.92 -12.74
C SER A 130 -32.81 11.23 -11.70
N ASN A 131 -31.68 10.52 -11.74
CA ASN A 131 -30.58 10.65 -10.78
C ASN A 131 -29.26 10.59 -11.53
N GLU A 132 -28.64 11.74 -11.72
CA GLU A 132 -27.40 11.88 -12.48
C GLU A 132 -26.23 11.10 -11.86
N ASN A 133 -26.14 10.99 -10.53
CA ASN A 133 -25.09 10.25 -9.83
C ASN A 133 -25.04 8.75 -10.21
N THR A 134 -26.01 8.28 -10.96
CA THR A 134 -26.11 6.88 -11.42
C THR A 134 -25.71 6.68 -12.89
N TRP A 135 -25.30 7.73 -13.59
CA TRP A 135 -24.97 7.63 -15.02
C TRP A 135 -23.55 7.11 -15.27
N GLY A 136 -22.71 7.19 -14.29
CA GLY A 136 -21.37 6.65 -14.31
C GLY A 136 -20.77 6.68 -12.91
N HIS A 137 -19.96 5.70 -12.59
CA HIS A 137 -19.18 5.70 -11.35
C HIS A 137 -17.82 5.05 -11.57
N TRP A 138 -16.90 5.33 -10.66
CA TRP A 138 -15.60 4.70 -10.66
C TRP A 138 -15.15 4.34 -9.26
N GLY A 139 -14.28 3.35 -9.18
CA GLY A 139 -13.80 2.84 -7.92
C GLY A 139 -12.36 2.37 -7.99
N LEU A 140 -11.82 2.04 -6.83
CA LEU A 140 -10.49 1.54 -6.59
C LEU A 140 -10.54 0.12 -6.06
N THR A 141 -9.57 -0.69 -6.43
CA THR A 141 -9.29 -2.00 -5.85
C THR A 141 -7.79 -2.17 -5.65
N SER A 142 -7.38 -3.16 -4.89
CA SER A 142 -5.99 -3.54 -4.69
C SER A 142 -5.87 -5.05 -4.55
N THR A 143 -4.68 -5.58 -4.75
CA THR A 143 -4.35 -6.98 -4.47
C THR A 143 -3.99 -7.24 -3.01
N ASP A 144 -3.94 -6.20 -2.18
CA ASP A 144 -3.66 -6.32 -0.76
C ASP A 144 -4.87 -6.94 -0.03
N ASN A 145 -4.66 -8.12 0.54
CA ASN A 145 -5.69 -8.89 1.21
C ASN A 145 -6.13 -8.31 2.56
N ASP A 146 -5.37 -7.40 3.14
CA ASP A 146 -5.73 -6.74 4.40
C ASP A 146 -6.89 -5.75 4.20
N TYR A 147 -6.98 -5.16 3.01
CA TYR A 147 -8.02 -4.18 2.67
C TYR A 147 -9.06 -4.73 1.69
N PHE A 148 -8.66 -5.63 0.80
CA PHE A 148 -9.52 -6.21 -0.24
C PHE A 148 -9.47 -7.74 -0.14
N ALA A 149 -9.94 -8.27 0.99
CA ALA A 149 -9.87 -9.70 1.34
C ALA A 149 -10.56 -10.64 0.33
N VAL A 150 -11.39 -10.10 -0.55
CA VAL A 150 -12.02 -10.82 -1.66
C VAL A 150 -11.60 -10.15 -2.95
N SER A 151 -11.05 -10.93 -3.88
CA SER A 151 -10.76 -10.45 -5.24
C SER A 151 -12.03 -9.88 -5.89
N ASP A 152 -11.85 -8.89 -6.77
CA ASP A 152 -12.93 -8.19 -7.47
C ASP A 152 -13.88 -7.37 -6.59
N THR A 153 -13.41 -6.92 -5.42
CA THR A 153 -14.14 -5.93 -4.63
C THR A 153 -13.54 -4.53 -4.79
N TRP A 154 -14.40 -3.52 -4.67
CA TRP A 154 -14.09 -2.14 -5.02
C TRP A 154 -14.61 -1.19 -3.95
N VAL A 155 -13.90 -0.09 -3.76
CA VAL A 155 -14.32 1.05 -2.95
C VAL A 155 -14.36 2.30 -3.81
N ALA A 156 -15.12 3.31 -3.41
CA ALA A 156 -15.08 4.59 -4.10
C ALA A 156 -13.75 5.29 -3.90
N ALA A 157 -13.23 5.97 -4.93
CA ALA A 157 -12.32 7.07 -4.72
C ALA A 157 -13.06 8.23 -4.04
N SER A 158 -12.40 8.95 -3.15
CA SER A 158 -12.99 10.08 -2.44
C SER A 158 -11.93 11.11 -2.08
N THR A 159 -12.36 12.30 -1.65
CA THR A 159 -11.49 13.35 -1.11
C THR A 159 -11.01 13.05 0.32
N THR A 160 -11.42 11.93 0.89
CA THR A 160 -10.88 11.40 2.14
C THR A 160 -9.92 10.26 1.80
N PRO A 161 -8.67 10.29 2.31
CA PRO A 161 -7.70 9.23 2.04
C PRO A 161 -8.23 7.84 2.40
N ARG A 162 -8.04 6.89 1.49
CA ARG A 162 -8.41 5.49 1.69
C ARG A 162 -7.16 4.62 1.66
N ALA A 163 -7.01 3.76 2.65
CA ALA A 163 -5.94 2.77 2.66
C ALA A 163 -6.20 1.73 1.56
N ILE A 164 -5.16 1.45 0.79
CA ILE A 164 -5.21 0.48 -0.32
C ILE A 164 -4.13 -0.59 -0.22
N MET A 165 -3.13 -0.38 0.63
CA MET A 165 -2.02 -1.30 0.83
C MET A 165 -1.38 -1.03 2.20
N ALA A 166 -1.00 -2.07 2.93
CA ALA A 166 -0.25 -1.94 4.17
C ALA A 166 0.66 -3.14 4.41
N HIS A 167 1.62 -2.97 5.29
CA HIS A 167 2.44 -4.05 5.81
C HIS A 167 2.90 -3.73 7.23
N ASN A 168 2.83 -4.73 8.10
CA ASN A 168 3.25 -4.63 9.49
C ASN A 168 4.69 -5.17 9.62
N GLY A 169 5.67 -4.28 9.49
CA GLY A 169 7.08 -4.62 9.62
C GLY A 169 7.94 -4.14 8.44
N PRO A 170 9.24 -4.46 8.45
CA PRO A 170 10.14 -4.13 7.36
C PRO A 170 9.74 -4.81 6.05
N SER A 171 9.94 -4.12 4.93
CA SER A 171 9.67 -4.61 3.59
C SER A 171 10.83 -4.29 2.66
N ASP A 172 11.17 -5.21 1.77
CA ASP A 172 12.19 -5.01 0.73
C ASP A 172 11.63 -4.45 -0.59
N GLY A 173 10.31 -4.31 -0.68
CA GLY A 173 9.63 -3.79 -1.85
C GLY A 173 9.44 -4.81 -2.98
N THR A 174 9.83 -6.06 -2.80
CA THR A 174 9.76 -7.10 -3.84
C THR A 174 8.75 -8.19 -3.54
N THR A 175 8.38 -8.39 -2.30
CA THR A 175 7.42 -9.41 -1.90
C THR A 175 6.00 -8.91 -2.12
N PRO A 176 5.19 -9.56 -2.96
CA PRO A 176 3.76 -9.31 -3.00
C PRO A 176 3.15 -9.61 -1.64
N MET A 177 2.31 -8.75 -1.17
CA MET A 177 1.65 -8.88 0.14
C MET A 177 0.30 -9.52 0.01
#